data_ad5e56c88b856fce9c14e84a21cfb2a5
#
_entry.id   ad5e56c88b856fce9c14e84a21cfb2a5
#
_cell.length_a   1.000
_cell.length_b   1.000
_cell.length_c   1.000
_cell.angle_alpha   90.00
_cell.angle_beta   90.00
_cell.angle_gamma   90.00
#
_symmetry.space_group_name_H-M   'P 1'
#
loop_
_entity.id
_entity.type
_entity.pdbx_description
1 polymer ?
#
loop_
_entity_poly.entity_id
_entity_poly.type
_entity_poly.pdbx_seq_one_letter_code
_entity_poly.pdbx_strand_id
1 'polypeptide(L)'
;MLAHLLQKNKFKCSLGGNIGTPILNLKSFKNSFIIIEVSSFQLSHSKFICPDYALFLNFSNDHLDWHGTKNKYLNSKLKIFHLQQKKNFAIINKNLKKEFIKNKFLSKLLFPKIKDYNKIK
;
A
#
# COMPACT_ATOMS: atom_id res chain seq x y z
N MET A 1 0.47 1.09 -13.01
CA MET A 1 1.82 1.72 -12.98
C MET A 1 2.88 0.81 -12.35
N LEU A 2 2.81 0.42 -11.06
CA LEU A 2 3.85 -0.40 -10.41
C LEU A 2 4.10 -1.75 -11.11
N ALA A 3 3.03 -2.50 -11.44
CA ALA A 3 3.15 -3.76 -12.18
C ALA A 3 3.91 -3.60 -13.49
N HIS A 4 3.60 -2.56 -14.27
CA HIS A 4 4.29 -2.25 -15.51
C HIS A 4 5.79 -1.99 -15.30
N LEU A 5 6.15 -1.23 -14.26
CA LEU A 5 7.55 -0.95 -13.91
C LEU A 5 8.30 -2.23 -13.53
N LEU A 6 7.70 -3.12 -12.75
CA LEU A 6 8.30 -4.40 -12.39
C LEU A 6 8.48 -5.29 -13.62
N GLN A 7 7.46 -5.40 -14.47
CA GLN A 7 7.54 -6.19 -15.71
C GLN A 7 8.61 -5.67 -16.67
N LYS A 8 8.70 -4.34 -16.83
CA LYS A 8 9.74 -3.71 -17.65
C LYS A 8 11.16 -4.01 -17.14
N ASN A 9 11.31 -4.21 -15.83
CA ASN A 9 12.55 -4.65 -15.20
C ASN A 9 12.66 -6.17 -15.05
N LYS A 10 11.92 -6.95 -15.86
CA LYS A 10 11.96 -8.42 -15.96
C LYS A 10 11.52 -9.15 -14.68
N PHE A 11 10.83 -8.48 -13.74
CA PHE A 11 10.22 -9.14 -12.59
C PHE A 11 8.87 -9.75 -12.99
N LYS A 12 8.63 -10.98 -12.60
CA LYS A 12 7.31 -11.62 -12.72
C LYS A 12 6.38 -11.00 -11.67
N CYS A 13 5.18 -10.61 -12.08
CA CYS A 13 4.19 -10.11 -11.14
C CYS A 13 2.75 -10.44 -11.57
N SER A 14 1.88 -10.65 -10.59
CA SER A 14 0.43 -10.72 -10.73
C SER A 14 -0.19 -9.47 -10.11
N LEU A 15 -1.23 -8.93 -10.73
CA LEU A 15 -1.92 -7.72 -10.29
C LEU A 15 -3.40 -7.99 -10.09
N GLY A 16 -3.95 -7.55 -8.98
CA GLY A 16 -5.39 -7.63 -8.71
C GLY A 16 -5.81 -6.93 -7.43
N GLY A 17 -6.97 -7.27 -6.94
CA GLY A 17 -7.55 -6.71 -5.72
C GLY A 17 -8.82 -5.90 -6.00
N ASN A 18 -8.85 -4.64 -5.56
CA ASN A 18 -9.99 -3.75 -5.79
C ASN A 18 -10.21 -3.44 -7.28
N ILE A 19 -9.15 -3.49 -8.08
CA ILE A 19 -9.17 -3.32 -9.52
C ILE A 19 -8.56 -4.57 -10.18
N GLY A 20 -9.16 -5.04 -11.27
CA GLY A 20 -8.66 -6.16 -12.05
C GLY A 20 -9.06 -7.52 -11.49
N THR A 21 -8.12 -8.45 -11.38
CA THR A 21 -8.39 -9.83 -10.94
C THR A 21 -8.69 -9.90 -9.44
N PRO A 22 -9.77 -10.57 -9.01
CA PRO A 22 -10.02 -10.81 -7.59
C PRO A 22 -8.83 -11.49 -6.90
N ILE A 23 -8.57 -11.13 -5.63
CA ILE A 23 -7.39 -11.61 -4.89
C ILE A 23 -7.29 -13.14 -4.89
N LEU A 24 -8.40 -13.84 -4.70
CA LEU A 24 -8.44 -15.30 -4.64
C LEU A 24 -8.11 -15.99 -5.99
N ASN A 25 -8.21 -15.25 -7.08
CA ASN A 25 -7.91 -15.76 -8.43
C ASN A 25 -6.48 -15.40 -8.88
N LEU A 26 -5.71 -14.69 -8.05
CA LEU A 26 -4.35 -14.34 -8.38
C LEU A 26 -3.45 -15.58 -8.35
N LYS A 27 -2.71 -15.78 -9.43
CA LYS A 27 -1.71 -16.85 -9.52
C LYS A 27 -0.41 -16.39 -8.87
N SER A 28 0.10 -17.18 -7.92
CA SER A 28 1.42 -17.00 -7.34
C SER A 28 2.43 -17.88 -8.06
N PHE A 29 3.58 -17.32 -8.41
CA PHE A 29 4.69 -18.05 -9.02
C PHE A 29 5.92 -17.90 -8.13
N LYS A 30 6.81 -18.89 -8.15
CA LYS A 30 8.10 -18.80 -7.47
C LYS A 30 8.87 -17.57 -7.96
N ASN A 31 9.40 -16.78 -7.02
CA ASN A 31 10.14 -15.54 -7.31
C ASN A 31 9.33 -14.50 -8.11
N SER A 32 8.06 -14.32 -7.77
CA SER A 32 7.20 -13.29 -8.34
C SER A 32 6.64 -12.36 -7.27
N PHE A 33 6.23 -11.15 -7.70
CA PHE A 33 5.49 -10.22 -6.87
C PHE A 33 3.98 -10.40 -7.06
N ILE A 34 3.23 -10.37 -5.98
CA ILE A 34 1.78 -10.21 -6.01
C ILE A 34 1.49 -8.77 -5.63
N ILE A 35 0.95 -8.01 -6.56
CA ILE A 35 0.58 -6.61 -6.37
C ILE A 35 -0.92 -6.56 -6.15
N ILE A 36 -1.31 -6.06 -4.98
CA ILE A 36 -2.71 -5.96 -4.59
C ILE A 36 -3.06 -4.49 -4.39
N GLU A 37 -4.02 -4.00 -5.17
CA GLU A 37 -4.64 -2.71 -4.92
C GLU A 37 -5.79 -2.92 -3.94
N VAL A 38 -5.80 -2.14 -2.84
CA VAL A 38 -6.74 -2.35 -1.74
C VAL A 38 -7.45 -1.03 -1.40
N SER A 39 -8.78 -1.06 -1.37
CA SER A 39 -9.60 0.06 -0.94
C SER A 39 -9.64 0.19 0.60
N SER A 40 -10.04 1.38 1.08
CA SER A 40 -10.28 1.59 2.51
C SER A 40 -11.40 0.71 3.06
N PHE A 41 -12.39 0.37 2.23
CA PHE A 41 -13.48 -0.53 2.58
C PHE A 41 -12.95 -1.95 2.85
N GLN A 42 -12.14 -2.48 1.95
CA GLN A 42 -11.52 -3.79 2.12
C GLN A 42 -10.59 -3.82 3.34
N LEU A 43 -9.78 -2.77 3.54
CA LEU A 43 -8.91 -2.66 4.71
C LEU A 43 -9.69 -2.57 6.02
N SER A 44 -10.86 -1.88 6.04
CA SER A 44 -11.68 -1.77 7.25
C SER A 44 -12.14 -3.14 7.77
N HIS A 45 -12.42 -4.08 6.87
CA HIS A 45 -12.83 -5.45 7.18
C HIS A 45 -11.67 -6.45 7.28
N SER A 46 -10.47 -6.09 6.82
CA SER A 46 -9.31 -6.98 6.84
C SER A 46 -8.75 -7.16 8.26
N LYS A 47 -8.50 -8.41 8.67
CA LYS A 47 -7.92 -8.76 9.98
C LYS A 47 -6.46 -9.19 9.88
N PHE A 48 -6.04 -9.78 8.77
CA PHE A 48 -4.77 -10.50 8.64
C PHE A 48 -3.87 -10.01 7.50
N ILE A 49 -4.10 -8.79 7.01
CA ILE A 49 -3.27 -8.23 5.93
C ILE A 49 -1.88 -7.87 6.45
N CYS A 50 -0.85 -8.49 5.89
CA CYS A 50 0.55 -8.25 6.23
C CYS A 50 1.43 -8.28 4.97
N PRO A 51 1.44 -7.22 4.15
CA PRO A 51 2.25 -7.18 2.94
C PRO A 51 3.73 -6.97 3.28
N ASP A 52 4.64 -7.53 2.46
CA ASP A 52 6.08 -7.25 2.59
C ASP A 52 6.39 -5.78 2.31
N TYR A 53 5.69 -5.19 1.34
CA TYR A 53 5.77 -3.77 0.95
C TYR A 53 4.37 -3.17 0.96
N ALA A 54 4.11 -2.21 1.82
CA ALA A 54 2.87 -1.44 1.85
C ALA A 54 3.10 -0.02 1.34
N LEU A 55 2.28 0.43 0.39
CA LEU A 55 2.36 1.76 -0.20
C LEU A 55 1.12 2.57 0.18
N PHE A 56 1.32 3.70 0.85
CA PHE A 56 0.28 4.67 1.16
C PHE A 56 0.76 6.08 0.78
N LEU A 57 0.52 6.45 -0.48
CA LEU A 57 1.18 7.59 -1.11
C LEU A 57 0.47 8.91 -0.90
N ASN A 58 -0.85 8.91 -0.78
CA ASN A 58 -1.64 10.13 -0.60
C ASN A 58 -2.89 9.87 0.25
N PHE A 59 -3.36 10.94 0.86
CA PHE A 59 -4.58 10.95 1.66
C PHE A 59 -5.29 12.28 1.44
N SER A 60 -6.52 12.20 0.98
CA SER A 60 -7.45 13.33 0.83
C SER A 60 -8.76 13.00 1.54
N ASN A 61 -9.62 13.99 1.71
CA ASN A 61 -10.96 13.75 2.22
C ASN A 61 -11.79 13.05 1.13
N ASP A 62 -12.22 11.84 1.44
CA ASP A 62 -13.03 11.03 0.54
C ASP A 62 -13.82 10.01 1.36
N HIS A 63 -14.90 9.45 0.79
CA HIS A 63 -15.71 8.38 1.40
C HIS A 63 -16.17 8.66 2.85
N LEU A 64 -16.42 9.93 3.19
CA LEU A 64 -16.85 10.31 4.56
C LEU A 64 -18.29 9.90 4.85
N ASP A 65 -19.10 9.79 3.84
CA ASP A 65 -20.46 9.23 3.85
C ASP A 65 -20.47 7.80 4.43
N TRP A 66 -19.48 7.00 4.09
CA TRP A 66 -19.35 5.62 4.57
C TRP A 66 -18.55 5.52 5.88
N HIS A 67 -17.38 6.16 5.96
CA HIS A 67 -16.51 6.09 7.13
C HIS A 67 -16.97 6.96 8.29
N GLY A 68 -17.87 7.92 8.05
CA GLY A 68 -18.42 8.87 9.01
C GLY A 68 -17.44 10.00 9.36
N THR A 69 -16.15 9.74 9.55
CA THR A 69 -15.16 10.76 9.87
C THR A 69 -13.84 10.55 9.14
N LYS A 70 -13.11 11.65 8.92
CA LYS A 70 -11.76 11.63 8.35
C LYS A 70 -10.80 10.70 9.13
N ASN A 71 -10.90 10.71 10.46
CA ASN A 71 -10.05 9.87 11.31
C ASN A 71 -10.36 8.38 11.15
N LYS A 72 -11.63 7.99 11.06
CA LYS A 72 -12.02 6.61 10.79
C LYS A 72 -11.55 6.16 9.42
N TYR A 73 -11.67 7.02 8.40
CA TYR A 73 -11.16 6.76 7.06
C TYR A 73 -9.64 6.56 7.06
N LEU A 74 -8.88 7.48 7.69
CA LEU A 74 -7.44 7.35 7.82
C LEU A 74 -7.04 6.07 8.55
N ASN A 75 -7.68 5.76 9.68
CA ASN A 75 -7.41 4.55 10.45
C ASN A 75 -7.68 3.27 9.65
N SER A 76 -8.72 3.26 8.82
CA SER A 76 -8.99 2.13 7.92
C SER A 76 -7.84 1.91 6.94
N LYS A 77 -7.29 2.97 6.34
CA LYS A 77 -6.14 2.87 5.43
C LYS A 77 -4.84 2.48 6.15
N LEU A 78 -4.63 2.95 7.37
CA LEU A 78 -3.45 2.62 8.18
C LEU A 78 -3.41 1.15 8.62
N LYS A 79 -4.53 0.41 8.56
CA LYS A 79 -4.56 -1.02 8.85
C LYS A 79 -3.57 -1.83 8.00
N ILE A 80 -3.22 -1.37 6.81
CA ILE A 80 -2.24 -2.04 5.94
C ILE A 80 -0.86 -2.23 6.62
N PHE A 81 -0.56 -1.44 7.65
CA PHE A 81 0.71 -1.50 8.39
C PHE A 81 0.62 -2.27 9.71
N HIS A 82 -0.59 -2.57 10.22
CA HIS A 82 -0.79 -3.07 11.60
C HIS A 82 -0.05 -4.37 11.88
N LEU A 83 0.00 -5.29 10.94
CA LEU A 83 0.64 -6.59 11.12
C LEU A 83 2.05 -6.65 10.55
N GLN A 84 2.52 -5.58 9.93
CA GLN A 84 3.90 -5.50 9.42
C GLN A 84 4.90 -5.59 10.58
N GLN A 85 5.99 -6.29 10.33
CA GLN A 85 7.09 -6.52 11.26
C GLN A 85 8.33 -5.71 10.83
N LYS A 86 9.39 -5.73 11.64
CA LYS A 86 10.67 -5.04 11.34
C LYS A 86 11.31 -5.42 10.00
N LYS A 87 10.97 -6.56 9.43
CA LYS A 87 11.44 -7.01 8.10
C LYS A 87 10.68 -6.39 6.93
N ASN A 88 9.43 -5.92 7.16
CA ASN A 88 8.57 -5.36 6.13
C ASN A 88 8.85 -3.87 5.91
N PHE A 89 8.35 -3.33 4.80
CA PHE A 89 8.57 -1.95 4.39
C PHE A 89 7.26 -1.17 4.25
N ALA A 90 7.22 0.02 4.85
CA ALA A 90 6.15 0.98 4.71
C ALA A 90 6.64 2.15 3.85
N ILE A 91 6.04 2.34 2.69
CA ILE A 91 6.36 3.43 1.75
C ILE A 91 5.22 4.45 1.83
N ILE A 92 5.50 5.61 2.41
CA ILE A 92 4.49 6.64 2.67
C ILE A 92 4.93 8.01 2.16
N ASN A 93 3.96 8.89 1.94
CA ASN A 93 4.24 10.31 1.76
C ASN A 93 4.73 10.93 3.08
N LYS A 94 5.65 11.90 3.00
CA LYS A 94 6.18 12.61 4.17
C LYS A 94 5.08 13.20 5.07
N ASN A 95 3.98 13.64 4.50
CA ASN A 95 2.84 14.20 5.23
C ASN A 95 2.18 13.21 6.19
N LEU A 96 2.32 11.91 5.93
CA LEU A 96 1.77 10.83 6.76
C LEU A 96 2.74 10.36 7.86
N LYS A 97 3.95 10.92 7.92
CA LYS A 97 4.99 10.51 8.88
C LYS A 97 4.53 10.61 10.33
N LYS A 98 3.84 11.70 10.69
CA LYS A 98 3.33 11.91 12.05
C LYS A 98 2.36 10.81 12.47
N GLU A 99 1.42 10.47 11.60
CA GLU A 99 0.43 9.41 11.87
C GLU A 99 1.08 8.04 11.95
N PHE A 100 2.08 7.76 11.10
CA PHE A 100 2.82 6.50 11.15
C PHE A 100 3.55 6.32 12.48
N ILE A 101 4.26 7.34 12.95
CA ILE A 101 5.01 7.31 14.22
C ILE A 101 4.04 7.19 15.41
N LYS A 102 2.95 7.97 15.41
CA LYS A 102 1.92 7.94 16.46
C LYS A 102 1.34 6.54 16.67
N ASN A 103 1.15 5.78 15.59
CA ASN A 103 0.63 4.42 15.65
C ASN A 103 1.69 3.35 16.01
N LYS A 104 2.96 3.73 16.17
CA LYS A 104 4.06 2.85 16.58
C LYS A 104 4.21 1.59 15.69
N PHE A 105 3.98 1.73 14.37
CA PHE A 105 4.16 0.64 13.42
C PHE A 105 5.62 0.16 13.41
N LEU A 106 5.81 -1.16 13.25
CA LEU A 106 7.12 -1.80 13.36
C LEU A 106 7.91 -1.82 12.06
N SER A 107 7.26 -1.67 10.92
CA SER A 107 7.89 -1.74 9.59
C SER A 107 8.94 -0.65 9.36
N LYS A 108 9.90 -0.95 8.50
CA LYS A 108 10.91 0.01 8.05
C LYS A 108 10.24 1.10 7.20
N LEU A 109 10.33 2.34 7.66
CA LEU A 109 9.71 3.49 7.01
C LEU A 109 10.59 4.00 5.87
N LEU A 110 10.01 4.10 4.68
CA LEU A 110 10.64 4.64 3.49
C LEU A 110 9.82 5.82 2.93
N PHE A 111 10.51 6.81 2.39
CA PHE A 111 9.90 7.93 1.69
C PHE A 111 10.28 7.88 0.22
N PRO A 112 9.32 8.00 -0.71
CA PRO A 112 9.64 8.13 -2.13
C PRO A 112 10.55 9.35 -2.31
N LYS A 113 11.72 9.17 -2.90
CA LYS A 113 12.58 10.26 -3.35
C LYS A 113 12.19 10.57 -4.79
N ILE A 114 11.58 11.72 -5.02
CA ILE A 114 11.44 12.27 -6.36
C ILE A 114 12.85 12.77 -6.76
N LYS A 115 13.65 11.91 -7.36
CA LYS A 115 14.82 12.35 -8.09
C LYS A 115 14.32 12.97 -9.38
N ASP A 116 14.72 14.21 -9.59
CA ASP A 116 14.45 15.09 -10.73
C ASP A 116 13.84 14.39 -11.96
N TYR A 117 12.55 14.60 -12.18
CA TYR A 117 11.84 14.19 -13.40
C TYR A 117 12.48 14.75 -14.67
N ASN A 118 13.33 15.77 -14.55
CA ASN A 118 14.03 16.42 -15.65
C ASN A 118 15.21 15.61 -16.22
N LYS A 119 15.55 14.46 -15.65
CA LYS A 119 16.63 13.58 -16.16
C LYS A 119 16.14 12.32 -16.88
N ILE A 120 14.82 12.17 -17.05
CA ILE A 120 14.23 11.08 -17.84
C ILE A 120 13.66 11.72 -19.11
N LYS A 121 14.51 12.16 -19.97
CA LYS A 121 14.23 12.38 -21.39
C LYS A 121 14.88 11.29 -22.19
#